data_f571caed2b93d873a72df3f7402c9cc6
#
_entry.id   f571caed2b93d873a72df3f7402c9cc6
#
_cell.length_a   1.000
_cell.length_b   1.000
_cell.length_c   1.000
_cell.angle_alpha   90.00
_cell.angle_beta   90.00
_cell.angle_gamma   90.00
#
_symmetry.space_group_name_H-M   'P 1'
#
loop_
_entity.id
_entity.type
_entity.pdbx_description
1 polymer ?
#
loop_
_entity_poly.entity_id
_entity_poly.type
_entity_poly.pdbx_seq_one_letter_code
_entity_poly.pdbx_strand_id
1 'polypeptide(L)'
;MNLMTGARRIRLTLLILIAGLRLLTLSVVQAQTSSTSYLGFDRNTYPGDTNLGALHQTFSYSGYWLNNPPGERANTWTGHRAVVESAGFGFLVLFNGRLYGELKSVANAAKLGKSDAQAAAAAAHREGFPAKTIIFLDQEQGGRMLPEQKAYIYAWVDGISAAGFRAGIYCSGIPAADDGNIVTAKDIRQSAGGRQIVYWAINDACPPAPGCTFPKRPPSPSESGVGFAEVWQFAQSPQRKDVATHCASYSRDGECYPPGISAVQRLHVDVNTATSPDPSSGRTR
;
A
#
# COMPACT_ATOMS: atom_id res chain seq x y z
N MET A 1 48.03 81.01 -38.13
CA MET A 1 49.37 80.59 -38.57
C MET A 1 49.39 79.06 -38.49
N ASN A 2 49.42 78.48 -39.67
CA ASN A 2 49.62 77.06 -40.07
C ASN A 2 50.11 76.08 -38.99
N LEU A 3 49.62 74.83 -38.94
CA LEU A 3 50.09 73.78 -39.83
C LEU A 3 49.22 72.54 -39.73
N MET A 4 48.89 71.95 -40.87
CA MET A 4 48.38 70.65 -41.14
C MET A 4 49.30 69.56 -40.65
N THR A 5 48.73 68.45 -40.21
CA THR A 5 49.31 67.12 -40.51
C THR A 5 48.25 66.04 -40.39
N GLY A 6 48.20 65.20 -41.43
CA GLY A 6 47.20 64.18 -41.70
C GLY A 6 47.33 62.93 -40.82
N ALA A 7 46.23 62.33 -40.52
CA ALA A 7 46.16 61.03 -39.89
C ALA A 7 45.64 60.01 -40.88
N ARG A 8 46.52 59.05 -41.19
CA ARG A 8 46.23 57.84 -41.98
C ARG A 8 45.20 56.97 -41.29
N ARG A 9 44.13 56.70 -41.98
CA ARG A 9 43.11 55.66 -41.57
C ARG A 9 43.66 54.25 -41.83
N ILE A 10 43.96 53.53 -40.76
CA ILE A 10 44.25 52.10 -40.80
C ILE A 10 42.87 51.40 -40.63
N ARG A 11 42.42 50.75 -41.70
CA ARG A 11 41.26 49.85 -41.64
C ARG A 11 41.71 48.50 -41.03
N LEU A 12 41.33 48.26 -39.81
CA LEU A 12 41.48 46.97 -39.14
C LEU A 12 40.28 46.08 -39.52
N THR A 13 40.50 45.12 -40.38
CA THR A 13 39.47 44.12 -40.76
C THR A 13 39.42 43.08 -39.66
N LEU A 14 38.41 43.12 -38.82
CA LEU A 14 38.15 42.13 -37.76
C LEU A 14 37.49 40.91 -38.37
N LEU A 15 38.24 39.82 -38.58
CA LEU A 15 37.71 38.50 -38.92
C LEU A 15 37.09 37.88 -37.67
N ILE A 16 35.74 37.82 -37.60
CA ILE A 16 35.03 37.13 -36.56
C ILE A 16 34.98 35.63 -36.97
N LEU A 17 35.81 34.82 -36.31
CA LEU A 17 35.73 33.35 -36.39
C LEU A 17 34.57 32.92 -35.48
N ILE A 18 33.42 32.59 -36.05
CA ILE A 18 32.29 31.93 -35.33
C ILE A 18 32.63 30.46 -35.17
N ALA A 19 33.26 30.11 -34.06
CA ALA A 19 33.39 28.71 -33.65
C ALA A 19 32.01 28.21 -33.16
N GLY A 20 31.31 27.43 -34.03
CA GLY A 20 30.05 26.79 -33.67
C GLY A 20 30.28 25.71 -32.63
N LEU A 21 30.05 26.03 -31.37
CA LEU A 21 30.00 25.08 -30.27
C LEU A 21 28.67 24.35 -30.33
N ARG A 22 28.68 23.18 -30.99
CA ARG A 22 27.51 22.25 -30.92
C ARG A 22 27.50 21.68 -29.51
N LEU A 23 26.63 22.20 -28.63
CA LEU A 23 26.22 21.52 -27.39
C LEU A 23 25.49 20.25 -27.81
N LEU A 24 26.15 19.12 -27.69
CA LEU A 24 25.51 17.81 -27.67
C LEU A 24 24.75 17.72 -26.33
N THR A 25 23.45 18.01 -26.34
CA THR A 25 22.55 17.66 -25.24
C THR A 25 22.42 16.15 -25.22
N LEU A 26 23.20 15.50 -24.34
CA LEU A 26 22.94 14.11 -23.96
C LEU A 26 21.58 14.09 -23.24
N SER A 27 20.54 13.76 -23.98
CA SER A 27 19.25 13.37 -23.38
C SER A 27 19.49 12.08 -22.61
N VAL A 28 19.66 12.19 -21.30
CA VAL A 28 19.62 11.03 -20.39
C VAL A 28 18.18 10.54 -20.45
N VAL A 29 17.92 9.56 -21.31
CA VAL A 29 16.70 8.76 -21.24
C VAL A 29 16.80 7.99 -19.94
N GLN A 30 16.20 8.52 -18.88
CA GLN A 30 15.93 7.74 -17.68
C GLN A 30 15.01 6.60 -18.11
N ALA A 31 15.57 5.41 -18.27
CA ALA A 31 14.78 4.21 -18.35
C ALA A 31 13.97 4.14 -17.05
N GLN A 32 12.68 4.45 -17.13
CA GLN A 32 11.74 4.11 -16.07
C GLN A 32 11.80 2.59 -15.96
N THR A 33 12.50 2.09 -14.96
CA THR A 33 12.38 0.71 -14.54
C THR A 33 10.93 0.54 -14.12
N SER A 34 10.11 -0.03 -14.98
CA SER A 34 8.76 -0.44 -14.63
C SER A 34 8.90 -1.45 -13.51
N SER A 35 8.70 -1.02 -12.27
CA SER A 35 8.67 -1.92 -11.13
C SER A 35 7.56 -2.94 -11.40
N THR A 36 7.92 -4.22 -11.39
CA THR A 36 6.92 -5.28 -11.54
C THR A 36 6.00 -5.24 -10.34
N SER A 37 4.70 -5.11 -10.59
CA SER A 37 3.67 -5.18 -9.56
C SER A 37 2.97 -6.52 -9.61
N TYR A 38 2.46 -6.98 -8.49
CA TYR A 38 1.84 -8.29 -8.31
C TYR A 38 0.41 -8.12 -7.82
N LEU A 39 -0.51 -8.88 -8.39
CA LEU A 39 -1.91 -8.89 -7.98
C LEU A 39 -2.08 -9.80 -6.76
N GLY A 40 -2.84 -9.36 -5.80
CA GLY A 40 -3.23 -10.13 -4.63
C GLY A 40 -4.68 -9.85 -4.23
N PHE A 41 -5.14 -10.57 -3.24
CA PHE A 41 -6.45 -10.36 -2.65
C PHE A 41 -6.41 -10.44 -1.14
N ASP A 42 -7.37 -9.82 -0.49
CA ASP A 42 -7.73 -10.10 0.89
C ASP A 42 -9.24 -10.28 1.03
N ARG A 43 -9.65 -10.88 2.12
CA ARG A 43 -11.04 -11.07 2.53
C ARG A 43 -11.11 -11.52 3.99
N ASN A 44 -12.24 -11.27 4.64
CA ASN A 44 -12.43 -11.61 6.06
C ASN A 44 -12.49 -13.13 6.29
N THR A 45 -13.22 -13.86 5.43
CA THR A 45 -13.40 -15.30 5.60
C THR A 45 -12.42 -16.10 4.74
N TYR A 46 -11.81 -17.13 5.29
CA TYR A 46 -10.93 -18.04 4.55
C TYR A 46 -11.66 -18.65 3.32
N PRO A 47 -11.04 -18.65 2.14
CA PRO A 47 -11.74 -19.08 0.91
C PRO A 47 -11.97 -20.59 0.81
N GLY A 48 -11.36 -21.39 1.69
CA GLY A 48 -11.35 -22.85 1.63
C GLY A 48 -10.23 -23.42 0.75
N ASP A 49 -9.66 -24.54 1.17
CA ASP A 49 -8.50 -25.17 0.53
C ASP A 49 -8.74 -25.48 -0.95
N THR A 50 -9.97 -25.91 -1.30
CA THR A 50 -10.36 -26.29 -2.66
C THR A 50 -10.31 -25.13 -3.66
N ASN A 51 -10.41 -23.90 -3.19
CA ASN A 51 -10.40 -22.70 -4.04
C ASN A 51 -9.00 -22.13 -4.25
N LEU A 52 -8.02 -22.50 -3.43
CA LEU A 52 -6.68 -21.90 -3.48
C LEU A 52 -6.02 -22.07 -4.84
N GLY A 53 -6.09 -23.25 -5.45
CA GLY A 53 -5.51 -23.50 -6.77
C GLY A 53 -6.08 -22.61 -7.87
N ALA A 54 -7.39 -22.38 -7.87
CA ALA A 54 -8.05 -21.51 -8.83
C ALA A 54 -7.71 -20.02 -8.58
N LEU A 55 -7.69 -19.59 -7.32
CA LEU A 55 -7.30 -18.24 -6.93
C LEU A 55 -5.83 -17.93 -7.31
N HIS A 56 -4.93 -18.90 -7.15
CA HIS A 56 -3.51 -18.73 -7.47
C HIS A 56 -3.22 -18.54 -8.97
N GLN A 57 -4.16 -18.92 -9.87
CA GLN A 57 -4.05 -18.58 -11.29
C GLN A 57 -4.13 -17.07 -11.56
N THR A 58 -4.71 -16.32 -10.64
CA THR A 58 -4.92 -14.88 -10.77
C THR A 58 -4.04 -14.08 -9.80
N PHE A 59 -3.85 -14.57 -8.56
CA PHE A 59 -3.24 -13.82 -7.48
C PHE A 59 -1.92 -14.45 -7.03
N SER A 60 -0.91 -13.61 -6.78
CA SER A 60 0.41 -14.03 -6.27
C SER A 60 0.44 -14.14 -4.74
N TYR A 61 -0.41 -13.40 -4.03
CA TYR A 61 -0.48 -13.40 -2.56
C TYR A 61 -1.92 -13.25 -2.08
N SER A 62 -2.14 -13.66 -0.83
CA SER A 62 -3.42 -13.50 -0.14
C SER A 62 -3.28 -12.77 1.18
N GLY A 63 -4.33 -12.08 1.62
CA GLY A 63 -4.51 -11.68 2.99
C GLY A 63 -4.45 -12.87 3.94
N TYR A 64 -3.99 -12.65 5.18
CA TYR A 64 -3.98 -13.65 6.25
C TYR A 64 -4.17 -12.99 7.60
N TRP A 65 -5.33 -13.19 8.21
CA TRP A 65 -5.69 -12.59 9.48
C TRP A 65 -5.10 -13.33 10.69
N LEU A 66 -4.51 -12.59 11.60
CA LEU A 66 -3.94 -13.13 12.87
C LEU A 66 -4.95 -13.11 14.02
N ASN A 67 -5.97 -12.27 13.94
CA ASN A 67 -7.10 -12.18 14.88
C ASN A 67 -8.42 -12.13 14.11
N ASN A 68 -9.54 -11.97 14.78
CA ASN A 68 -10.83 -11.87 14.12
C ASN A 68 -10.88 -10.67 13.17
N PRO A 69 -11.21 -10.86 11.90
CA PRO A 69 -11.37 -9.75 10.95
C PRO A 69 -12.51 -8.80 11.38
N PRO A 70 -12.56 -7.58 10.82
CA PRO A 70 -13.64 -6.64 11.09
C PRO A 70 -15.03 -7.26 10.89
N GLY A 71 -15.91 -7.13 11.89
CA GLY A 71 -17.27 -7.67 11.85
C GLY A 71 -17.42 -9.18 12.08
N GLU A 72 -16.32 -9.93 12.09
CA GLU A 72 -16.35 -11.40 12.24
C GLU A 72 -16.22 -11.83 13.70
N ARG A 73 -16.96 -12.90 14.06
CA ARG A 73 -16.92 -13.47 15.42
C ARG A 73 -15.81 -14.50 15.60
N ALA A 74 -15.22 -14.99 14.53
CA ALA A 74 -14.16 -15.99 14.52
C ALA A 74 -13.17 -15.74 13.38
N ASN A 75 -11.90 -16.04 13.60
CA ASN A 75 -10.89 -16.04 12.57
C ASN A 75 -10.81 -17.40 11.86
N THR A 76 -11.37 -17.49 10.66
CA THR A 76 -11.36 -18.71 9.85
C THR A 76 -10.02 -18.98 9.15
N TRP A 77 -9.07 -18.05 9.20
CA TRP A 77 -7.73 -18.20 8.65
C TRP A 77 -6.78 -18.98 9.56
N THR A 78 -7.10 -19.05 10.85
CA THR A 78 -6.24 -19.71 11.86
C THR A 78 -5.93 -21.15 11.47
N GLY A 79 -4.63 -21.51 11.47
CA GLY A 79 -4.14 -22.85 11.15
C GLY A 79 -3.97 -23.15 9.65
N HIS A 80 -4.33 -22.23 8.75
CA HIS A 80 -4.26 -22.46 7.30
C HIS A 80 -2.97 -21.93 6.63
N ARG A 81 -2.05 -21.32 7.38
CA ARG A 81 -0.83 -20.72 6.79
C ARG A 81 -0.05 -21.71 5.91
N ALA A 82 0.23 -22.92 6.42
CA ALA A 82 1.01 -23.91 5.67
C ALA A 82 0.30 -24.36 4.37
N VAL A 83 -1.03 -24.47 4.38
CA VAL A 83 -1.83 -24.83 3.19
C VAL A 83 -1.79 -23.71 2.16
N VAL A 84 -1.94 -22.45 2.58
CA VAL A 84 -1.86 -21.26 1.72
C VAL A 84 -0.48 -21.16 1.09
N GLU A 85 0.60 -21.33 1.87
CA GLU A 85 1.98 -21.31 1.36
C GLU A 85 2.22 -22.46 0.35
N SER A 86 1.75 -23.66 0.67
CA SER A 86 1.88 -24.83 -0.22
C SER A 86 1.10 -24.68 -1.52
N ALA A 87 0.03 -23.88 -1.53
CA ALA A 87 -0.70 -23.52 -2.75
C ALA A 87 0.04 -22.47 -3.61
N GLY A 88 1.19 -21.98 -3.17
CA GLY A 88 2.05 -21.05 -3.91
C GLY A 88 1.94 -19.57 -3.52
N PHE A 89 1.02 -19.22 -2.64
CA PHE A 89 0.80 -17.81 -2.26
C PHE A 89 1.93 -17.23 -1.40
N GLY A 90 2.23 -15.95 -1.64
CA GLY A 90 2.80 -15.07 -0.63
C GLY A 90 1.72 -14.56 0.32
N PHE A 91 2.13 -13.73 1.26
CA PHE A 91 1.27 -13.30 2.35
C PHE A 91 1.16 -11.78 2.45
N LEU A 92 -0.03 -11.32 2.80
CA LEU A 92 -0.33 -10.00 3.32
C LEU A 92 -0.93 -10.21 4.72
N VAL A 93 -0.08 -10.13 5.76
CA VAL A 93 -0.43 -10.54 7.13
C VAL A 93 -1.10 -9.39 7.86
N LEU A 94 -2.31 -9.62 8.39
CA LEU A 94 -3.18 -8.61 8.97
C LEU A 94 -3.46 -8.85 10.44
N PHE A 95 -3.63 -7.75 11.15
CA PHE A 95 -4.17 -7.71 12.51
C PHE A 95 -5.23 -6.61 12.60
N ASN A 96 -6.47 -6.97 12.87
CA ASN A 96 -7.58 -6.05 13.05
C ASN A 96 -7.32 -5.14 14.25
N GLY A 97 -7.21 -3.84 14.00
CA GLY A 97 -6.95 -2.81 14.98
C GLY A 97 -8.19 -2.40 15.77
N ARG A 98 -8.06 -1.32 16.53
CA ARG A 98 -9.14 -0.80 17.36
C ARG A 98 -9.76 0.44 16.77
N LEU A 99 -11.07 0.56 16.91
CA LEU A 99 -11.80 1.77 16.59
C LEU A 99 -11.57 2.84 17.68
N TYR A 100 -11.66 4.11 17.29
CA TYR A 100 -11.44 5.25 18.18
C TYR A 100 -12.23 5.15 19.51
N GLY A 101 -13.51 4.74 19.43
CA GLY A 101 -14.38 4.59 20.60
C GLY A 101 -13.86 3.63 21.68
N GLU A 102 -12.95 2.71 21.35
CA GLU A 102 -12.34 1.75 22.27
C GLU A 102 -11.13 2.34 23.02
N LEU A 103 -10.51 3.39 22.47
CA LEU A 103 -9.21 3.90 22.94
C LEU A 103 -9.31 4.69 24.26
N LYS A 104 -10.42 5.37 24.52
CA LYS A 104 -10.79 6.10 25.77
C LYS A 104 -9.90 7.30 26.09
N SER A 105 -8.57 7.13 26.14
CA SER A 105 -7.57 8.16 26.44
C SER A 105 -6.23 7.80 25.85
N VAL A 106 -5.32 8.76 25.71
CA VAL A 106 -3.95 8.57 25.18
C VAL A 106 -3.20 7.48 25.95
N ALA A 107 -3.25 7.49 27.29
CA ALA A 107 -2.56 6.50 28.12
C ALA A 107 -3.16 5.09 27.94
N ASN A 108 -4.49 4.97 27.87
CA ASN A 108 -5.15 3.69 27.61
C ASN A 108 -4.86 3.19 26.19
N ALA A 109 -4.89 4.07 25.20
CA ALA A 109 -4.59 3.77 23.82
C ALA A 109 -3.16 3.20 23.65
N ALA A 110 -2.16 3.82 24.27
CA ALA A 110 -0.79 3.31 24.27
C ALA A 110 -0.68 1.92 24.94
N LYS A 111 -1.40 1.69 26.05
CA LYS A 111 -1.45 0.37 26.70
C LYS A 111 -2.08 -0.69 25.80
N LEU A 112 -3.19 -0.35 25.13
CA LEU A 112 -3.88 -1.23 24.19
C LEU A 112 -2.99 -1.54 22.99
N GLY A 113 -2.32 -0.55 22.39
CA GLY A 113 -1.40 -0.76 21.27
C GLY A 113 -0.28 -1.73 21.62
N LYS A 114 0.32 -1.61 22.80
CA LYS A 114 1.34 -2.56 23.27
C LYS A 114 0.78 -3.97 23.47
N SER A 115 -0.41 -4.09 24.08
CA SER A 115 -1.07 -5.40 24.29
C SER A 115 -1.42 -6.07 22.97
N ASP A 116 -1.97 -5.32 22.01
CA ASP A 116 -2.36 -5.85 20.71
C ASP A 116 -1.14 -6.23 19.87
N ALA A 117 -0.03 -5.50 19.98
CA ALA A 117 1.24 -5.89 19.34
C ALA A 117 1.77 -7.22 19.89
N GLN A 118 1.67 -7.45 21.21
CA GLN A 118 2.03 -8.73 21.83
C GLN A 118 1.13 -9.86 21.34
N ALA A 119 -0.17 -9.62 21.23
CA ALA A 119 -1.13 -10.59 20.71
C ALA A 119 -0.85 -10.94 19.23
N ALA A 120 -0.58 -9.93 18.40
CA ALA A 120 -0.24 -10.11 16.99
C ALA A 120 1.05 -10.92 16.81
N ALA A 121 2.12 -10.58 17.55
CA ALA A 121 3.38 -11.32 17.52
C ALA A 121 3.21 -12.78 17.97
N ALA A 122 2.46 -13.01 19.06
CA ALA A 122 2.16 -14.36 19.55
C ALA A 122 1.35 -15.17 18.52
N ALA A 123 0.38 -14.54 17.85
CA ALA A 123 -0.39 -15.18 16.78
C ALA A 123 0.50 -15.53 15.58
N ALA A 124 1.34 -14.59 15.13
CA ALA A 124 2.26 -14.82 14.03
C ALA A 124 3.24 -15.98 14.32
N HIS A 125 3.76 -16.06 15.54
CA HIS A 125 4.60 -17.21 15.97
C HIS A 125 3.83 -18.53 15.96
N ARG A 126 2.60 -18.58 16.48
CA ARG A 126 1.77 -19.80 16.46
C ARG A 126 1.46 -20.28 15.06
N GLU A 127 1.24 -19.35 14.13
CA GLU A 127 1.01 -19.65 12.70
C GLU A 127 2.31 -20.03 11.97
N GLY A 128 3.49 -19.85 12.59
CA GLY A 128 4.79 -20.19 12.02
C GLY A 128 5.31 -19.14 11.02
N PHE A 129 4.89 -17.88 11.12
CA PHE A 129 5.49 -16.82 10.33
C PHE A 129 6.93 -16.54 10.76
N PRO A 130 7.88 -16.39 9.81
CA PRO A 130 9.28 -16.16 10.13
C PRO A 130 9.51 -14.79 10.77
N ALA A 131 10.62 -14.63 11.45
CA ALA A 131 11.07 -13.33 11.95
C ALA A 131 11.17 -12.31 10.79
N LYS A 132 10.93 -11.03 11.09
CA LYS A 132 10.86 -9.92 10.13
C LYS A 132 9.69 -9.96 9.13
N THR A 133 8.74 -10.90 9.29
CA THR A 133 7.46 -10.79 8.58
C THR A 133 6.83 -9.44 8.90
N ILE A 134 6.29 -8.77 7.88
CA ILE A 134 5.54 -7.52 8.06
C ILE A 134 4.12 -7.88 8.51
N ILE A 135 3.70 -7.34 9.64
CA ILE A 135 2.33 -7.46 10.14
C ILE A 135 1.67 -6.11 9.97
N PHE A 136 0.59 -6.06 9.20
CA PHE A 136 -0.17 -4.83 8.96
C PHE A 136 -1.26 -4.66 10.02
N LEU A 137 -1.19 -3.55 10.76
CA LEU A 137 -2.31 -3.09 11.59
C LEU A 137 -3.39 -2.55 10.67
N ASP A 138 -4.58 -3.07 10.78
CA ASP A 138 -5.76 -2.58 10.08
C ASP A 138 -6.32 -1.36 10.81
N GLN A 139 -6.12 -0.17 10.22
CA GLN A 139 -6.62 1.12 10.71
C GLN A 139 -7.75 1.60 9.80
N GLU A 140 -8.97 1.20 10.14
CA GLU A 140 -10.18 1.44 9.35
C GLU A 140 -10.59 2.92 9.27
N GLN A 141 -10.41 3.68 10.33
CA GLN A 141 -10.87 5.06 10.39
C GLN A 141 -9.91 5.98 9.65
N GLY A 142 -10.45 6.72 8.69
CA GLY A 142 -9.71 7.69 7.88
C GLY A 142 -9.66 9.10 8.48
N GLY A 143 -9.06 10.04 7.74
CA GLY A 143 -8.87 11.44 8.14
C GLY A 143 -7.60 11.64 8.98
N ARG A 144 -7.58 12.76 9.71
CA ARG A 144 -6.49 13.09 10.64
C ARG A 144 -6.55 12.18 11.86
N MET A 145 -5.46 11.54 12.18
CA MET A 145 -5.37 10.73 13.39
C MET A 145 -5.39 11.58 14.66
N LEU A 146 -6.31 11.26 15.55
CA LEU A 146 -6.41 11.88 16.86
C LEU A 146 -5.28 11.44 17.79
N PRO A 147 -5.00 12.17 18.89
CA PRO A 147 -3.91 11.82 19.80
C PRO A 147 -3.97 10.38 20.31
N GLU A 148 -5.17 9.87 20.61
CA GLU A 148 -5.40 8.50 21.08
C GLU A 148 -5.06 7.47 19.99
N GLN A 149 -5.49 7.72 18.75
CA GLN A 149 -5.18 6.85 17.61
C GLN A 149 -3.67 6.82 17.34
N LYS A 150 -2.98 7.96 17.38
CA LYS A 150 -1.52 8.03 17.25
C LYS A 150 -0.82 7.28 18.38
N ALA A 151 -1.27 7.45 19.61
CA ALA A 151 -0.72 6.74 20.76
C ALA A 151 -0.88 5.21 20.62
N TYR A 152 -2.04 4.73 20.15
CA TYR A 152 -2.31 3.33 19.89
C TYR A 152 -1.39 2.79 18.77
N ILE A 153 -1.41 3.43 17.60
CA ILE A 153 -0.66 3.01 16.42
C ILE A 153 0.84 2.93 16.73
N TYR A 154 1.42 3.97 17.35
CA TYR A 154 2.86 3.99 17.57
C TYR A 154 3.31 3.04 18.67
N ALA A 155 2.51 2.83 19.72
CA ALA A 155 2.78 1.81 20.72
C ALA A 155 2.71 0.38 20.10
N TRP A 156 1.78 0.16 19.16
CA TRP A 156 1.69 -1.09 18.42
C TRP A 156 2.92 -1.28 17.50
N VAL A 157 3.31 -0.26 16.73
CA VAL A 157 4.51 -0.29 15.85
C VAL A 157 5.77 -0.61 16.66
N ASP A 158 5.97 0.06 17.79
CA ASP A 158 7.12 -0.16 18.67
C ASP A 158 7.11 -1.60 19.24
N GLY A 159 5.92 -2.10 19.63
CA GLY A 159 5.74 -3.45 20.17
C GLY A 159 6.02 -4.56 19.14
N ILE A 160 5.53 -4.41 17.90
CA ILE A 160 5.81 -5.33 16.80
C ILE A 160 7.30 -5.37 16.47
N SER A 161 7.94 -4.20 16.41
CA SER A 161 9.39 -4.10 16.16
C SER A 161 10.21 -4.75 17.27
N ALA A 162 9.83 -4.54 18.53
CA ALA A 162 10.49 -5.17 19.68
C ALA A 162 10.31 -6.69 19.71
N ALA A 163 9.23 -7.22 19.11
CA ALA A 163 8.99 -8.67 18.99
C ALA A 163 9.74 -9.32 17.80
N GLY A 164 10.54 -8.56 17.06
CA GLY A 164 11.34 -9.07 15.93
C GLY A 164 10.60 -9.16 14.59
N PHE A 165 9.41 -8.61 14.51
CA PHE A 165 8.65 -8.44 13.28
C PHE A 165 8.81 -7.02 12.70
N ARG A 166 8.28 -6.77 11.52
CA ARG A 166 8.22 -5.43 10.91
C ARG A 166 6.78 -4.92 10.98
N ALA A 167 6.62 -3.63 11.29
CA ALA A 167 5.30 -3.03 11.36
C ALA A 167 4.86 -2.52 9.99
N GLY A 168 3.64 -2.89 9.59
CA GLY A 168 2.89 -2.29 8.50
C GLY A 168 1.62 -1.63 9.02
N ILE A 169 1.04 -0.72 8.25
CA ILE A 169 -0.27 -0.11 8.54
C ILE A 169 -1.09 -0.10 7.26
N TYR A 170 -2.29 -0.71 7.32
CA TYR A 170 -3.36 -0.48 6.37
C TYR A 170 -4.13 0.76 6.80
N CYS A 171 -4.32 1.71 5.90
CA CYS A 171 -5.03 2.95 6.19
C CYS A 171 -5.46 3.68 4.90
N SER A 172 -6.36 4.66 5.06
CA SER A 172 -6.88 5.42 3.93
C SER A 172 -5.80 6.19 3.17
N GLY A 173 -5.77 6.00 1.85
CA GLY A 173 -5.07 6.80 0.85
C GLY A 173 -5.94 7.89 0.24
N ILE A 174 -7.24 7.95 0.60
CA ILE A 174 -8.22 8.90 0.09
C ILE A 174 -8.20 10.17 0.94
N PRO A 175 -8.20 11.37 0.32
CA PRO A 175 -8.33 12.62 1.07
C PRO A 175 -9.69 12.70 1.76
N ALA A 176 -9.71 12.92 3.08
CA ALA A 176 -10.92 13.16 3.85
C ALA A 176 -11.39 14.61 3.63
N ALA A 177 -12.49 14.80 2.91
CA ALA A 177 -12.97 16.12 2.49
C ALA A 177 -13.43 17.00 3.68
N ASP A 178 -14.01 16.38 4.70
CA ASP A 178 -14.49 17.01 5.94
C ASP A 178 -13.37 17.35 6.93
N ASP A 179 -12.13 16.89 6.68
CA ASP A 179 -10.94 17.14 7.49
C ASP A 179 -9.82 17.82 6.68
N GLY A 180 -10.16 18.77 5.84
CA GLY A 180 -9.19 19.57 5.07
C GLY A 180 -8.38 18.76 4.05
N ASN A 181 -8.96 17.73 3.46
CA ASN A 181 -8.32 16.82 2.51
C ASN A 181 -7.09 16.07 3.07
N ILE A 182 -7.10 15.78 4.35
CA ILE A 182 -6.04 14.97 4.97
C ILE A 182 -6.09 13.54 4.44
N VAL A 183 -4.93 13.03 4.03
CA VAL A 183 -4.71 11.62 3.69
C VAL A 183 -4.11 10.93 4.91
N THR A 184 -4.81 9.95 5.47
CA THR A 184 -4.43 9.25 6.71
C THR A 184 -3.02 8.69 6.67
N ALA A 185 -2.65 8.01 5.58
CA ALA A 185 -1.30 7.47 5.40
C ALA A 185 -0.21 8.56 5.50
N LYS A 186 -0.48 9.77 4.98
CA LYS A 186 0.45 10.91 5.04
C LYS A 186 0.53 11.50 6.45
N ASP A 187 -0.60 11.60 7.17
CA ASP A 187 -0.64 12.10 8.54
C ASP A 187 0.11 11.15 9.51
N ILE A 188 -0.09 9.83 9.38
CA ILE A 188 0.65 8.83 10.15
C ILE A 188 2.15 8.94 9.86
N ARG A 189 2.55 8.97 8.58
CA ARG A 189 3.97 9.07 8.19
C ARG A 189 4.64 10.33 8.74
N GLN A 190 3.95 11.47 8.66
CA GLN A 190 4.49 12.76 9.11
C GLN A 190 4.79 12.76 10.62
N SER A 191 3.96 12.05 11.41
CA SER A 191 4.09 11.98 12.87
C SER A 191 4.77 10.69 13.38
N ALA A 192 5.34 9.86 12.50
CA ALA A 192 5.93 8.57 12.86
C ALA A 192 7.19 8.64 13.73
N GLY A 193 7.86 9.80 13.80
CA GLY A 193 9.03 10.00 14.67
C GLY A 193 10.21 9.07 14.34
N GLY A 194 10.48 8.81 13.06
CA GLY A 194 11.58 7.95 12.60
C GLY A 194 11.29 6.45 12.64
N ARG A 195 10.09 6.02 13.06
CA ARG A 195 9.66 4.62 13.02
C ARG A 195 9.63 4.08 11.59
N GLN A 196 10.12 2.87 11.38
CA GLN A 196 10.06 2.19 10.10
C GLN A 196 8.69 1.52 9.96
N ILE A 197 7.84 2.05 9.07
CA ILE A 197 6.48 1.59 8.83
C ILE A 197 6.31 1.31 7.34
N VAL A 198 5.78 0.14 7.00
CA VAL A 198 5.35 -0.21 5.66
C VAL A 198 3.89 0.21 5.50
N TYR A 199 3.54 0.80 4.36
CA TYR A 199 2.20 1.33 4.14
C TYR A 199 1.43 0.51 3.12
N TRP A 200 0.22 0.13 3.49
CA TRP A 200 -0.80 -0.41 2.61
C TRP A 200 -1.94 0.61 2.53
N ALA A 201 -2.09 1.24 1.38
CA ALA A 201 -3.08 2.28 1.18
C ALA A 201 -4.37 1.69 0.58
N ILE A 202 -5.53 1.97 1.17
CA ILE A 202 -6.81 1.82 0.48
C ILE A 202 -7.11 3.09 -0.32
N ASN A 203 -7.32 2.95 -1.60
CA ASN A 203 -7.92 3.97 -2.46
C ASN A 203 -8.64 3.27 -3.61
N ASP A 204 -9.92 3.06 -3.43
CA ASP A 204 -10.84 2.44 -4.39
C ASP A 204 -11.70 3.47 -5.15
N ALA A 205 -11.38 4.75 -5.02
CA ALA A 205 -12.00 5.81 -5.82
C ALA A 205 -11.57 5.71 -7.29
N CYS A 206 -12.51 5.72 -8.19
CA CYS A 206 -12.27 5.62 -9.63
C CYS A 206 -12.45 6.97 -10.35
N PRO A 207 -11.35 7.59 -10.90
CA PRO A 207 -9.95 7.24 -10.75
C PRO A 207 -9.38 7.57 -9.36
N PRO A 208 -8.14 7.15 -8.98
CA PRO A 208 -7.14 6.43 -9.78
C PRO A 208 -7.36 4.93 -9.86
N ALA A 209 -8.21 4.36 -9.01
CA ALA A 209 -8.46 2.92 -9.02
C ALA A 209 -9.08 2.45 -10.35
N PRO A 210 -8.67 1.27 -10.85
CA PRO A 210 -9.23 0.72 -12.08
C PRO A 210 -10.59 0.04 -11.88
N GLY A 211 -11.10 -0.05 -10.65
CA GLY A 211 -12.28 -0.82 -10.28
C GLY A 211 -11.98 -2.31 -10.11
N CYS A 212 -13.03 -3.14 -10.11
CA CYS A 212 -12.92 -4.59 -9.95
C CYS A 212 -12.34 -5.23 -11.22
N THR A 213 -11.02 -5.21 -11.35
CA THR A 213 -10.30 -5.79 -12.49
C THR A 213 -9.17 -6.70 -12.02
N PHE A 214 -8.77 -7.66 -12.87
CA PHE A 214 -7.73 -8.63 -12.57
C PHE A 214 -6.64 -8.59 -13.67
N PRO A 215 -5.91 -7.48 -13.80
CA PRO A 215 -4.96 -7.30 -14.89
C PRO A 215 -3.69 -8.14 -14.69
N LYS A 216 -3.15 -8.68 -15.78
CA LYS A 216 -1.84 -9.37 -15.77
C LYS A 216 -0.67 -8.44 -15.41
N ARG A 217 -0.84 -7.16 -15.60
CA ARG A 217 0.09 -6.09 -15.19
C ARG A 217 -0.69 -5.12 -14.31
N PRO A 218 -0.75 -5.38 -13.02
CA PRO A 218 -1.49 -4.52 -12.12
C PRO A 218 -0.81 -3.15 -11.97
N PRO A 219 -1.56 -2.10 -11.63
CA PRO A 219 -1.00 -0.78 -11.41
C PRO A 219 0.02 -0.80 -10.27
N SER A 220 0.95 0.17 -10.28
CA SER A 220 1.90 0.31 -9.18
C SER A 220 1.21 0.78 -7.90
N PRO A 221 1.56 0.26 -6.70
CA PRO A 221 1.05 0.80 -5.44
C PRO A 221 1.27 2.30 -5.27
N SER A 222 2.30 2.87 -5.88
CA SER A 222 2.56 4.32 -5.86
C SER A 222 1.49 5.16 -6.59
N GLU A 223 0.68 4.54 -7.45
CA GLU A 223 -0.42 5.19 -8.17
C GLU A 223 -1.68 5.35 -7.29
N SER A 224 -1.71 4.76 -6.09
CA SER A 224 -2.78 4.92 -5.10
C SER A 224 -3.05 6.37 -4.65
N GLY A 225 -2.17 7.35 -5.01
CA GLY A 225 -2.16 8.69 -4.43
C GLY A 225 -1.26 8.80 -3.18
N VAL A 226 -0.72 7.65 -2.74
CA VAL A 226 0.27 7.53 -1.66
C VAL A 226 1.57 6.98 -2.26
N GLY A 227 2.43 7.87 -2.76
CA GLY A 227 3.63 7.51 -3.54
C GLY A 227 4.67 6.65 -2.80
N PHE A 228 4.48 6.42 -1.50
CA PHE A 228 5.32 5.55 -0.66
C PHE A 228 4.60 4.27 -0.22
N ALA A 229 3.41 3.98 -0.73
CA ALA A 229 2.72 2.73 -0.46
C ALA A 229 3.45 1.55 -1.14
N GLU A 230 3.62 0.46 -0.41
CA GLU A 230 4.15 -0.80 -0.93
C GLU A 230 3.03 -1.76 -1.34
N VAL A 231 1.84 -1.54 -0.81
CA VAL A 231 0.60 -2.26 -1.16
C VAL A 231 -0.52 -1.24 -1.38
N TRP A 232 -1.37 -1.50 -2.36
CA TRP A 232 -2.56 -0.72 -2.65
C TRP A 232 -3.78 -1.62 -2.81
N GLN A 233 -4.80 -1.44 -1.96
CA GLN A 233 -6.12 -2.00 -2.17
C GLN A 233 -6.89 -1.05 -3.09
N PHE A 234 -7.14 -1.48 -4.32
CA PHE A 234 -7.75 -0.64 -5.34
C PHE A 234 -9.21 -1.02 -5.66
N ALA A 235 -9.70 -2.13 -5.13
CA ALA A 235 -11.11 -2.48 -5.23
C ALA A 235 -11.55 -3.20 -3.96
N GLN A 236 -12.55 -2.66 -3.29
CA GLN A 236 -13.16 -3.22 -2.09
C GLN A 236 -14.51 -3.86 -2.44
N SER A 237 -14.82 -5.00 -1.84
CA SER A 237 -16.09 -5.71 -1.97
C SER A 237 -16.88 -5.66 -0.67
N PRO A 238 -18.12 -5.14 -0.68
CA PRO A 238 -18.77 -4.51 -1.85
C PRO A 238 -18.21 -3.13 -2.19
N GLN A 239 -18.40 -2.70 -3.44
CA GLN A 239 -18.02 -1.36 -3.90
C GLN A 239 -18.57 -0.27 -2.98
N ARG A 240 -17.72 0.61 -2.48
CA ARG A 240 -18.13 1.75 -1.65
C ARG A 240 -18.81 2.82 -2.49
N LYS A 241 -20.06 3.14 -2.15
CA LYS A 241 -20.91 4.06 -2.93
C LYS A 241 -20.52 5.53 -2.77
N ASP A 242 -19.89 5.88 -1.66
CA ASP A 242 -19.52 7.24 -1.28
C ASP A 242 -18.26 7.76 -2.00
N VAL A 243 -17.40 6.87 -2.47
CA VAL A 243 -16.12 7.24 -3.11
C VAL A 243 -15.97 6.74 -4.54
N ALA A 244 -16.68 5.70 -4.94
CA ALA A 244 -16.50 4.99 -6.20
C ALA A 244 -17.58 5.36 -7.24
N THR A 245 -17.55 6.59 -7.78
CA THR A 245 -18.61 7.12 -8.65
C THR A 245 -18.57 6.58 -10.08
N HIS A 246 -17.40 6.17 -10.59
CA HIS A 246 -17.20 5.77 -12.00
C HIS A 246 -16.41 4.47 -12.16
N CYS A 247 -16.46 3.60 -11.17
CA CYS A 247 -15.79 2.29 -11.24
C CYS A 247 -16.47 1.37 -12.24
N ALA A 248 -15.64 0.72 -13.05
CA ALA A 248 -16.07 -0.32 -13.96
C ALA A 248 -15.85 -1.72 -13.37
N SER A 249 -16.43 -2.73 -14.01
CA SER A 249 -16.15 -4.16 -13.79
C SER A 249 -16.61 -4.74 -12.46
N TYR A 250 -17.28 -4.00 -11.59
CA TYR A 250 -17.99 -4.58 -10.47
C TYR A 250 -19.21 -5.37 -10.95
N SER A 251 -19.56 -6.45 -10.25
CA SER A 251 -20.79 -7.17 -10.49
C SER A 251 -22.00 -6.33 -10.09
N ARG A 252 -23.20 -6.78 -10.45
CA ARG A 252 -24.45 -6.04 -10.17
C ARG A 252 -24.70 -5.80 -8.66
N ASP A 253 -24.19 -6.69 -7.81
CA ASP A 253 -24.29 -6.58 -6.34
C ASP A 253 -23.15 -5.75 -5.72
N GLY A 254 -22.23 -5.24 -6.54
CA GLY A 254 -21.10 -4.45 -6.11
C GLY A 254 -19.87 -5.26 -5.70
N GLU A 255 -19.90 -6.59 -5.86
CA GLU A 255 -18.83 -7.47 -5.44
C GLU A 255 -17.78 -7.71 -6.54
N CYS A 256 -16.55 -7.99 -6.14
CA CYS A 256 -15.45 -8.43 -7.00
C CYS A 256 -15.34 -9.96 -6.94
N TYR A 257 -15.82 -10.65 -7.96
CA TYR A 257 -15.71 -12.08 -8.09
C TYR A 257 -14.49 -12.47 -8.92
N PRO A 258 -13.52 -13.21 -8.32
CA PRO A 258 -12.30 -13.58 -9.04
C PRO A 258 -12.59 -14.58 -10.15
N PRO A 259 -11.84 -14.54 -11.27
CA PRO A 259 -11.99 -15.51 -12.35
C PRO A 259 -11.60 -16.92 -11.89
N GLY A 260 -12.22 -17.93 -12.50
CA GLY A 260 -11.95 -19.34 -12.19
C GLY A 260 -12.70 -19.89 -10.96
N ILE A 261 -13.41 -19.06 -10.22
CA ILE A 261 -14.27 -19.49 -9.12
C ILE A 261 -15.72 -19.56 -9.59
N SER A 262 -16.41 -20.65 -9.23
CA SER A 262 -17.82 -20.81 -9.59
C SER A 262 -18.67 -19.69 -8.95
N ALA A 263 -19.49 -19.03 -9.75
CA ALA A 263 -20.42 -17.99 -9.29
C ALA A 263 -21.39 -18.47 -8.19
N VAL A 264 -21.67 -19.76 -8.13
CA VAL A 264 -22.51 -20.37 -7.08
C VAL A 264 -21.90 -20.23 -5.69
N GLN A 265 -20.57 -20.19 -5.60
CA GLN A 265 -19.87 -20.04 -4.32
C GLN A 265 -19.97 -18.63 -3.75
N ARG A 266 -20.32 -17.63 -4.58
CA ARG A 266 -20.36 -16.21 -4.19
C ARG A 266 -19.11 -15.74 -3.43
N LEU A 267 -17.94 -16.29 -3.79
CA LEU A 267 -16.67 -15.94 -3.22
C LEU A 267 -16.21 -14.61 -3.84
N HIS A 268 -16.34 -13.53 -3.10
CA HIS A 268 -15.86 -12.21 -3.47
C HIS A 268 -14.55 -11.89 -2.73
N VAL A 269 -13.79 -10.94 -3.24
CA VAL A 269 -12.49 -10.53 -2.70
C VAL A 269 -12.30 -9.03 -2.83
N ASP A 270 -11.49 -8.47 -1.93
CA ASP A 270 -10.87 -7.18 -2.13
C ASP A 270 -9.61 -7.37 -2.97
N VAL A 271 -9.37 -6.46 -3.92
CA VAL A 271 -8.27 -6.63 -4.88
C VAL A 271 -7.14 -5.67 -4.58
N ASN A 272 -5.93 -6.24 -4.50
CA ASN A 272 -4.73 -5.52 -4.13
C ASN A 272 -3.64 -5.62 -5.20
N THR A 273 -2.75 -4.63 -5.22
CA THR A 273 -1.47 -4.70 -5.90
C THR A 273 -0.33 -4.43 -4.92
N ALA A 274 0.82 -5.06 -5.13
CA ALA A 274 1.99 -4.90 -4.28
C ALA A 274 3.28 -4.91 -5.11
N THR A 275 4.36 -4.35 -4.55
CA THR A 275 5.71 -4.35 -5.15
C THR A 275 6.41 -5.71 -5.06
N SER A 276 5.83 -6.66 -4.31
CA SER A 276 6.37 -8.00 -4.07
C SER A 276 5.28 -9.07 -4.21
N PRO A 277 5.60 -10.28 -4.70
CA PRO A 277 4.67 -11.41 -4.68
C PRO A 277 4.46 -11.98 -3.29
N ASP A 278 5.22 -11.53 -2.28
CA ASP A 278 5.09 -11.87 -0.86
C ASP A 278 5.28 -10.58 -0.04
N PRO A 279 4.28 -9.66 -0.04
CA PRO A 279 4.43 -8.31 0.50
C PRO A 279 4.73 -8.28 2.00
N SER A 280 4.31 -9.28 2.74
CA SER A 280 4.67 -9.43 4.16
C SER A 280 6.00 -10.16 4.40
N SER A 281 6.66 -10.70 3.37
CA SER A 281 7.80 -11.62 3.54
C SER A 281 7.47 -12.77 4.50
N GLY A 282 6.27 -13.32 4.34
CA GLY A 282 5.67 -14.31 5.26
C GLY A 282 5.97 -15.76 4.90
N ARG A 283 6.57 -16.01 3.72
CA ARG A 283 6.94 -17.38 3.29
C ARG A 283 8.17 -17.88 4.06
N THR A 284 8.14 -19.16 4.34
CA THR A 284 9.36 -19.87 4.79
C THR A 284 10.29 -20.06 3.59
N ARG A 285 11.59 -19.80 3.77
CA ARG A 285 12.61 -19.95 2.73
C ARG A 285 12.98 -21.42 2.55
#